data_43c1480cb5e76df8b89eade509adb876
#
_entry.id   43c1480cb5e76df8b89eade509adb876
#
_cell.length_a   1.000
_cell.length_b   1.000
_cell.length_c   1.000
_cell.angle_alpha   90.00
_cell.angle_beta   90.00
_cell.angle_gamma   90.00
#
_symmetry.space_group_name_H-M   'P 1'
#
loop_
_entity.id
_entity.type
_entity.pdbx_description
1 polymer ?
#
loop_
_entity_poly.entity_id
_entity_poly.type
_entity_poly.pdbx_seq_one_letter_code
_entity_poly.pdbx_strand_id
1 'polypeptide(L)'
;TNDIHLSYISGYQNINKRHAIGGALRYFSLGEITFTDAQGNVLRNDKPSEFEITGGYAFKLSEKLGVGVNGKFAYSNLTGGMVVGGASTKAGIVGAADVSFTYMNDDVSYFGTNGEYTFASTINNIGNKVAYSQSSDRDFIPMNLKLAQAFKFLFDKYNHLTISLEFQKLLVPTPARYEFINGE
;
A
#
# COMPACT_ATOMS: atom_id res chain seq x y z
N THR A 1 -13.55 23.22 -10.71
CA THR A 1 -12.48 22.51 -9.98
C THR A 1 -12.96 21.13 -9.65
N ASN A 2 -12.28 20.13 -10.20
CA ASN A 2 -12.61 18.74 -9.93
C ASN A 2 -12.46 18.49 -8.42
N ASP A 3 -13.51 17.99 -7.78
CA ASP A 3 -13.53 17.62 -6.36
C ASP A 3 -12.75 16.32 -6.11
N ILE A 4 -11.48 16.30 -6.52
CA ILE A 4 -10.56 15.19 -6.24
C ILE A 4 -10.22 15.28 -4.76
N HIS A 5 -10.53 14.21 -4.03
CA HIS A 5 -10.22 14.16 -2.61
C HIS A 5 -9.87 12.75 -2.14
N LEU A 6 -9.03 12.69 -1.13
CA LEU A 6 -8.67 11.48 -0.40
C LEU A 6 -9.12 11.63 1.05
N SER A 7 -9.95 10.70 1.50
CA SER A 7 -10.37 10.60 2.90
C SER A 7 -9.74 9.36 3.52
N TYR A 8 -9.24 9.50 4.75
CA TYR A 8 -8.60 8.42 5.46
C TYR A 8 -8.96 8.48 6.95
N ILE A 9 -9.32 7.33 7.50
CA ILE A 9 -9.50 7.15 8.93
C ILE A 9 -8.82 5.86 9.36
N SER A 10 -8.14 5.87 10.49
CA SER A 10 -7.53 4.67 11.07
C SER A 10 -7.60 4.70 12.58
N GLY A 11 -7.53 3.52 13.17
CA GLY A 11 -7.47 3.37 14.60
C GLY A 11 -6.88 2.04 15.00
N TYR A 12 -6.41 1.97 16.22
CA TYR A 12 -5.93 0.72 16.80
C TYR A 12 -6.27 0.63 18.29
N GLN A 13 -6.25 -0.59 18.79
CA GLN A 13 -6.46 -0.86 20.21
C GLN A 13 -5.50 -1.96 20.68
N ASN A 14 -4.84 -1.71 21.78
CA ASN A 14 -4.09 -2.74 22.50
C ASN A 14 -5.08 -3.62 23.27
N ILE A 15 -5.13 -4.92 22.93
CA ILE A 15 -5.92 -5.92 23.66
C ILE A 15 -5.26 -6.20 25.02
N ASN A 16 -3.94 -6.28 25.00
CA ASN A 16 -3.10 -6.44 26.19
C ASN A 16 -1.65 -5.99 25.86
N LYS A 17 -0.69 -6.27 26.78
CA LYS A 17 0.72 -5.87 26.63
C LYS A 17 1.42 -6.47 25.40
N ARG A 18 0.87 -7.52 24.79
CA ARG A 18 1.50 -8.23 23.66
C ARG A 18 0.67 -8.22 22.38
N HIS A 19 -0.61 -7.89 22.45
CA HIS A 19 -1.53 -8.04 21.33
C HIS A 19 -2.21 -6.71 21.04
N ALA A 20 -2.23 -6.32 19.78
CA ALA A 20 -2.97 -5.17 19.29
C ALA A 20 -3.74 -5.52 18.00
N ILE A 21 -4.88 -4.90 17.82
CA ILE A 21 -5.65 -4.90 16.59
C ILE A 21 -5.76 -3.49 16.06
N GLY A 22 -5.88 -3.36 14.75
CA GLY A 22 -6.07 -2.07 14.10
C GLY A 22 -6.89 -2.19 12.85
N GLY A 23 -7.35 -1.06 12.35
CA GLY A 23 -8.07 -0.98 11.10
C GLY A 23 -7.96 0.39 10.48
N ALA A 24 -8.19 0.44 9.18
CA ALA A 24 -8.21 1.67 8.41
C ALA A 24 -9.24 1.60 7.29
N LEU A 25 -9.80 2.74 6.94
CA LEU A 25 -10.63 2.95 5.77
C LEU A 25 -10.03 4.09 4.97
N ARG A 26 -9.85 3.87 3.67
CA ARG A 26 -9.41 4.87 2.70
C ARG A 26 -10.45 4.99 1.60
N TYR A 27 -10.82 6.21 1.26
CA TYR A 27 -11.69 6.53 0.14
C TYR A 27 -11.04 7.59 -0.73
N PHE A 28 -10.96 7.32 -2.02
CA PHE A 28 -10.42 8.23 -3.02
C PHE A 28 -11.46 8.51 -4.08
N SER A 29 -11.74 9.78 -4.35
CA SER A 29 -12.63 10.24 -5.42
C SER A 29 -11.83 11.06 -6.42
N LEU A 30 -12.02 10.75 -7.70
CA LEU A 30 -11.46 11.53 -8.81
C LEU A 30 -12.34 12.75 -9.18
N GLY A 31 -13.40 12.98 -8.43
CA GLY A 31 -14.37 14.02 -8.75
C GLY A 31 -15.28 13.63 -9.90
N GLU A 32 -15.99 14.62 -10.44
CA GLU A 32 -16.87 14.42 -11.59
C GLU A 32 -16.08 14.49 -12.89
N ILE A 33 -16.21 13.44 -13.72
CA ILE A 33 -15.60 13.33 -15.05
C ILE A 33 -16.72 13.30 -16.08
N THR A 34 -16.69 14.23 -17.02
CA THR A 34 -17.58 14.28 -18.18
C THR A 34 -16.96 13.49 -19.33
N PHE A 35 -17.62 12.43 -19.75
CA PHE A 35 -17.23 11.64 -20.92
C PHE A 35 -17.90 12.20 -22.16
N THR A 36 -17.11 12.39 -23.23
CA THR A 36 -17.58 12.95 -24.50
C THR A 36 -17.25 11.98 -25.64
N ASP A 37 -18.00 12.06 -26.73
CA ASP A 37 -17.66 11.41 -28.00
C ASP A 37 -16.54 12.19 -28.75
N ALA A 38 -16.12 11.66 -29.91
CA ALA A 38 -15.11 12.29 -30.75
C ALA A 38 -15.55 13.67 -31.33
N GLN A 39 -16.82 13.99 -31.29
CA GLN A 39 -17.43 15.22 -31.73
C GLN A 39 -17.61 16.24 -30.57
N GLY A 40 -17.30 15.85 -29.33
CA GLY A 40 -17.42 16.68 -28.15
C GLY A 40 -18.81 16.65 -27.48
N ASN A 41 -19.73 15.80 -27.95
CA ASN A 41 -21.04 15.65 -27.30
C ASN A 41 -20.89 14.89 -25.99
N VAL A 42 -21.56 15.37 -24.94
CA VAL A 42 -21.55 14.73 -23.63
C VAL A 42 -22.30 13.40 -23.71
N LEU A 43 -21.59 12.31 -23.41
CA LEU A 43 -22.15 10.98 -23.31
C LEU A 43 -22.73 10.71 -21.93
N ARG A 44 -21.97 11.07 -20.88
CA ARG A 44 -22.40 10.96 -19.49
C ARG A 44 -21.42 11.64 -18.53
N ASN A 45 -21.90 11.90 -17.33
CA ASN A 45 -21.06 12.28 -16.20
C ASN A 45 -20.92 11.06 -15.25
N ASP A 46 -19.72 10.87 -14.70
CA ASP A 46 -19.45 9.80 -13.73
C ASP A 46 -18.55 10.30 -12.61
N LYS A 47 -18.54 9.60 -11.48
CA LYS A 47 -17.69 9.91 -10.31
C LYS A 47 -16.82 8.69 -9.97
N PRO A 48 -15.72 8.49 -10.69
CA PRO A 48 -14.83 7.37 -10.41
C PRO A 48 -14.30 7.44 -8.98
N SER A 49 -14.29 6.30 -8.32
CA SER A 49 -13.87 6.23 -6.93
C SER A 49 -13.26 4.88 -6.59
N GLU A 50 -12.45 4.91 -5.54
CA GLU A 50 -11.85 3.72 -4.95
C GLU A 50 -12.05 3.74 -3.44
N PHE A 51 -12.19 2.57 -2.85
CA PHE A 51 -12.10 2.44 -1.41
C PHE A 51 -11.28 1.23 -1.01
N GLU A 52 -10.66 1.30 0.15
CA GLU A 52 -9.89 0.22 0.74
C GLU A 52 -10.24 0.11 2.23
N ILE A 53 -10.48 -1.12 2.66
CA ILE A 53 -10.64 -1.47 4.06
C ILE A 53 -9.45 -2.35 4.44
N THR A 54 -8.78 -1.99 5.53
CA THR A 54 -7.67 -2.75 6.09
C THR A 54 -8.00 -3.15 7.52
N GLY A 55 -7.78 -4.42 7.86
CA GLY A 55 -7.79 -4.93 9.22
C GLY A 55 -6.44 -5.53 9.57
N GLY A 56 -5.94 -5.28 10.76
CA GLY A 56 -4.62 -5.72 11.17
C GLY A 56 -4.55 -6.29 12.57
N TYR A 57 -3.57 -7.16 12.76
CA TYR A 57 -3.22 -7.74 14.05
C TYR A 57 -1.71 -7.69 14.23
N ALA A 58 -1.28 -7.25 15.41
CA ALA A 58 0.11 -7.20 15.80
C ALA A 58 0.36 -7.99 17.08
N PHE A 59 1.50 -8.65 17.12
CA PHE A 59 1.93 -9.45 18.24
C PHE A 59 3.38 -9.15 18.65
N LYS A 60 3.58 -8.84 19.93
CA LYS A 60 4.89 -8.63 20.53
C LYS A 60 5.48 -9.98 20.96
N LEU A 61 6.44 -10.48 20.18
CA LEU A 61 7.13 -11.76 20.46
C LEU A 61 8.02 -11.67 21.69
N SER A 62 8.75 -10.54 21.84
CA SER A 62 9.58 -10.22 22.99
C SER A 62 9.56 -8.72 23.26
N GLU A 63 10.30 -8.24 24.26
CA GLU A 63 10.40 -6.80 24.51
C GLU A 63 11.01 -6.02 23.33
N LYS A 64 11.79 -6.68 22.47
CA LYS A 64 12.46 -6.08 21.34
C LYS A 64 11.90 -6.50 19.98
N LEU A 65 11.05 -7.53 19.93
CA LEU A 65 10.58 -8.11 18.66
C LEU A 65 9.06 -8.04 18.55
N GLY A 66 8.59 -7.54 17.42
CA GLY A 66 7.19 -7.51 17.03
C GLY A 66 6.95 -8.05 15.63
N VAL A 67 5.80 -8.65 15.42
CA VAL A 67 5.31 -9.08 14.10
C VAL A 67 3.89 -8.56 13.90
N GLY A 68 3.51 -8.36 12.66
CA GLY A 68 2.18 -7.93 12.31
C GLY A 68 1.71 -8.53 10.98
N VAL A 69 0.41 -8.69 10.88
CA VAL A 69 -0.27 -9.09 9.65
C VAL A 69 -1.45 -8.16 9.39
N ASN A 70 -1.68 -7.77 8.15
CA ASN A 70 -2.86 -7.03 7.72
C ASN A 70 -3.56 -7.80 6.62
N GLY A 71 -4.90 -7.74 6.63
CA GLY A 71 -5.74 -8.10 5.50
C GLY A 71 -6.32 -6.84 4.88
N LYS A 72 -6.36 -6.77 3.56
CA LYS A 72 -6.84 -5.64 2.78
C LYS A 72 -7.90 -6.10 1.79
N PHE A 73 -8.94 -5.29 1.66
CA PHE A 73 -9.91 -5.39 0.59
C PHE A 73 -10.00 -4.02 -0.09
N ALA A 74 -9.80 -3.99 -1.40
CA ALA A 74 -9.95 -2.78 -2.19
C ALA A 74 -10.92 -2.99 -3.35
N TYR A 75 -11.73 -1.96 -3.59
CA TYR A 75 -12.65 -1.86 -4.71
C TYR A 75 -12.33 -0.58 -5.47
N SER A 76 -12.06 -0.70 -6.78
CA SER A 76 -11.68 0.39 -7.65
C SER A 76 -12.61 0.44 -8.84
N ASN A 77 -13.40 1.50 -8.96
CA ASN A 77 -14.25 1.75 -10.11
C ASN A 77 -13.83 3.05 -10.81
N LEU A 78 -12.84 2.94 -11.70
CA LEU A 78 -12.25 4.09 -12.38
C LEU A 78 -12.93 4.43 -13.70
N THR A 79 -13.63 3.48 -14.28
CA THR A 79 -14.17 3.59 -15.65
C THR A 79 -15.69 3.55 -15.74
N GLY A 80 -16.36 3.29 -14.60
CA GLY A 80 -17.82 3.24 -14.53
C GLY A 80 -18.50 2.27 -15.52
N GLY A 81 -17.79 1.21 -15.96
CA GLY A 81 -18.34 0.22 -16.90
C GLY A 81 -18.37 0.66 -18.36
N MET A 82 -17.52 1.60 -18.75
CA MET A 82 -17.44 2.03 -20.17
C MET A 82 -16.80 0.98 -21.07
N VAL A 83 -17.13 1.06 -22.34
CA VAL A 83 -16.43 0.32 -23.41
C VAL A 83 -15.24 1.17 -23.88
N VAL A 84 -14.04 0.66 -23.66
CA VAL A 84 -12.78 1.28 -24.12
C VAL A 84 -12.09 0.33 -25.09
N GLY A 85 -11.80 0.79 -26.31
CA GLY A 85 -11.16 -0.04 -27.33
C GLY A 85 -11.94 -1.31 -27.70
N GLY A 86 -13.28 -1.30 -27.61
CA GLY A 86 -14.14 -2.45 -27.89
C GLY A 86 -14.31 -3.44 -26.72
N ALA A 87 -13.64 -3.24 -25.59
CA ALA A 87 -13.77 -4.07 -24.40
C ALA A 87 -14.58 -3.37 -23.30
N SER A 88 -15.56 -4.06 -22.72
CA SER A 88 -16.28 -3.56 -21.56
C SER A 88 -15.34 -3.54 -20.34
N THR A 89 -15.31 -2.40 -19.66
CA THR A 89 -14.58 -2.27 -18.41
C THR A 89 -15.44 -2.69 -17.22
N LYS A 90 -14.78 -3.03 -16.12
CA LYS A 90 -15.41 -3.42 -14.86
C LYS A 90 -14.62 -2.89 -13.68
N ALA A 91 -15.26 -2.85 -12.52
CA ALA A 91 -14.56 -2.52 -11.30
C ALA A 91 -13.50 -3.59 -10.96
N GLY A 92 -12.33 -3.13 -10.51
CA GLY A 92 -11.28 -3.97 -9.97
C GLY A 92 -11.58 -4.33 -8.51
N ILE A 93 -11.41 -5.60 -8.16
CA ILE A 93 -11.52 -6.10 -6.79
C ILE A 93 -10.19 -6.74 -6.40
N VAL A 94 -9.64 -6.28 -5.28
CA VAL A 94 -8.37 -6.72 -4.74
C VAL A 94 -8.55 -7.23 -3.32
N GLY A 95 -8.06 -8.45 -3.08
CA GLY A 95 -7.79 -8.97 -1.75
C GLY A 95 -6.28 -9.11 -1.59
N ALA A 96 -5.72 -8.56 -0.53
CA ALA A 96 -4.29 -8.61 -0.26
C ALA A 96 -4.00 -8.77 1.22
N ALA A 97 -2.79 -9.23 1.51
CA ALA A 97 -2.25 -9.28 2.86
C ALA A 97 -0.89 -8.60 2.92
N ASP A 98 -0.55 -8.10 4.10
CA ASP A 98 0.80 -7.64 4.42
C ASP A 98 1.33 -8.44 5.60
N VAL A 99 2.64 -8.64 5.62
CA VAL A 99 3.35 -9.15 6.78
C VAL A 99 4.45 -8.19 7.17
N SER A 100 4.65 -8.02 8.47
CA SER A 100 5.64 -7.10 9.01
C SER A 100 6.41 -7.71 10.16
N PHE A 101 7.64 -7.27 10.28
CA PHE A 101 8.55 -7.58 11.36
C PHE A 101 9.20 -6.29 11.85
N THR A 102 9.34 -6.15 13.15
CA THR A 102 10.00 -5.00 13.77
C THR A 102 10.91 -5.47 14.90
N TYR A 103 12.14 -4.96 14.89
CA TYR A 103 13.09 -5.09 15.97
C TYR A 103 13.36 -3.69 16.54
N MET A 104 13.24 -3.54 17.86
CA MET A 104 13.53 -2.28 18.57
C MET A 104 14.48 -2.57 19.73
N ASN A 105 15.51 -1.76 19.85
CA ASN A 105 16.42 -1.79 20.99
C ASN A 105 16.60 -0.36 21.50
N ASP A 106 16.11 -0.09 22.68
CA ASP A 106 16.16 1.19 23.38
C ASP A 106 17.39 1.38 24.26
N ASP A 107 18.25 0.35 24.33
CA ASP A 107 19.49 0.35 25.09
C ASP A 107 20.69 0.19 24.14
N VAL A 108 20.97 1.24 23.36
CA VAL A 108 22.14 1.34 22.50
C VAL A 108 22.90 2.64 22.78
N SER A 109 24.21 2.61 22.55
CA SER A 109 25.04 3.80 22.67
C SER A 109 25.75 4.06 21.33
N TYR A 110 25.64 5.29 20.84
CA TYR A 110 26.30 5.78 19.63
C TYR A 110 27.28 6.87 20.01
N PHE A 111 28.58 6.62 19.85
CA PHE A 111 29.62 7.61 20.14
C PHE A 111 29.52 8.22 21.55
N GLY A 112 29.12 7.41 22.55
CA GLY A 112 28.94 7.89 23.91
C GLY A 112 27.59 8.56 24.22
N THR A 113 26.70 8.65 23.26
CA THR A 113 25.34 9.16 23.41
C THR A 113 24.35 7.99 23.47
N ASN A 114 23.45 7.99 24.44
CA ASN A 114 22.37 7.00 24.52
C ASN A 114 21.44 7.13 23.30
N GLY A 115 20.87 6.01 22.89
CA GLY A 115 20.01 5.99 21.72
C GLY A 115 19.11 4.80 21.62
N GLU A 116 18.32 4.79 20.56
CA GLU A 116 17.43 3.70 20.20
C GLU A 116 17.76 3.26 18.76
N TYR A 117 17.68 1.96 18.50
CA TYR A 117 17.78 1.38 17.18
C TYR A 117 16.51 0.67 16.82
N THR A 118 16.00 0.95 15.63
CA THR A 118 14.84 0.24 15.08
C THR A 118 15.18 -0.32 13.71
N PHE A 119 14.85 -1.58 13.49
CA PHE A 119 14.82 -2.21 12.18
C PHE A 119 13.40 -2.69 11.90
N ALA A 120 12.90 -2.44 10.69
CA ALA A 120 11.60 -2.90 10.24
C ALA A 120 11.72 -3.54 8.85
N SER A 121 10.94 -4.59 8.63
CA SER A 121 10.79 -5.23 7.33
C SER A 121 9.32 -5.49 7.07
N THR A 122 8.84 -5.19 5.85
CA THR A 122 7.48 -5.50 5.44
C THR A 122 7.45 -6.07 4.03
N ILE A 123 6.57 -7.05 3.81
CA ILE A 123 6.13 -7.44 2.47
C ILE A 123 4.67 -7.02 2.36
N ASN A 124 4.39 -6.12 1.45
CA ASN A 124 3.06 -5.54 1.28
C ASN A 124 2.42 -6.04 -0.01
N ASN A 125 1.06 -6.06 0.00
CA ASN A 125 0.24 -6.38 -1.15
C ASN A 125 0.48 -7.80 -1.70
N ILE A 126 0.60 -8.78 -0.82
CA ILE A 126 0.57 -10.20 -1.18
C ILE A 126 -0.88 -10.53 -1.51
N GLY A 127 -1.24 -10.57 -2.79
CA GLY A 127 -2.67 -10.68 -3.14
C GLY A 127 -2.94 -11.18 -4.56
N ASN A 128 -4.22 -11.14 -4.92
CA ASN A 128 -4.69 -11.60 -6.21
C ASN A 128 -4.34 -10.62 -7.33
N LYS A 129 -4.32 -11.12 -8.56
CA LYS A 129 -4.29 -10.28 -9.76
C LYS A 129 -5.62 -9.57 -9.95
N VAL A 130 -5.57 -8.34 -10.44
CA VAL A 130 -6.73 -7.50 -10.76
C VAL A 130 -6.93 -7.38 -12.27
N ALA A 131 -8.18 -7.29 -12.71
CA ALA A 131 -8.54 -6.97 -14.09
C ALA A 131 -9.63 -5.89 -14.09
N TYR A 132 -9.42 -4.87 -14.90
CA TYR A 132 -10.37 -3.77 -15.14
C TYR A 132 -11.17 -3.91 -16.43
N SER A 133 -10.93 -4.96 -17.20
CA SER A 133 -11.65 -5.30 -18.42
C SER A 133 -12.20 -6.73 -18.36
N GLN A 134 -13.07 -7.06 -19.29
CA GLN A 134 -13.55 -8.43 -19.45
C GLN A 134 -12.53 -9.34 -20.19
N SER A 135 -11.39 -8.78 -20.63
CA SER A 135 -10.29 -9.57 -21.17
C SER A 135 -9.72 -10.51 -20.10
N SER A 136 -9.11 -11.60 -20.56
CA SER A 136 -8.46 -12.57 -19.68
C SER A 136 -7.20 -12.05 -18.97
N ASP A 137 -6.70 -10.90 -19.42
CA ASP A 137 -5.48 -10.33 -18.90
C ASP A 137 -5.69 -9.71 -17.52
N ARG A 138 -4.90 -10.17 -16.58
CA ARG A 138 -4.94 -9.73 -15.20
C ARG A 138 -3.55 -9.27 -14.78
N ASP A 139 -3.48 -8.07 -14.21
CA ASP A 139 -2.25 -7.49 -13.71
C ASP A 139 -1.99 -7.84 -12.26
N PHE A 140 -0.73 -8.01 -11.91
CA PHE A 140 -0.32 -8.15 -10.52
C PHE A 140 -0.51 -6.82 -9.79
N ILE A 141 -1.06 -6.89 -8.58
CA ILE A 141 -0.98 -5.73 -7.69
C ILE A 141 0.48 -5.47 -7.29
N PRO A 142 0.86 -4.23 -6.97
CA PRO A 142 2.26 -3.86 -6.73
C PRO A 142 2.76 -4.40 -5.38
N MET A 143 3.02 -5.72 -5.34
CA MET A 143 3.68 -6.35 -4.19
C MET A 143 5.07 -5.76 -4.03
N ASN A 144 5.44 -5.40 -2.81
CA ASN A 144 6.74 -4.82 -2.54
C ASN A 144 7.33 -5.25 -1.20
N LEU A 145 8.66 -5.31 -1.18
CA LEU A 145 9.47 -5.47 0.02
C LEU A 145 9.99 -4.10 0.44
N LYS A 146 9.85 -3.76 1.72
CA LYS A 146 10.47 -2.61 2.35
C LYS A 146 11.35 -3.06 3.49
N LEU A 147 12.54 -2.47 3.57
CA LEU A 147 13.49 -2.63 4.67
C LEU A 147 13.82 -1.24 5.19
N ALA A 148 13.62 -1.01 6.47
CA ALA A 148 13.88 0.29 7.07
C ALA A 148 14.74 0.15 8.32
N GLN A 149 15.58 1.16 8.56
CA GLN A 149 16.37 1.30 9.77
C GLN A 149 16.23 2.74 10.29
N ALA A 150 16.18 2.87 11.61
CA ALA A 150 16.19 4.16 12.26
C ALA A 150 17.16 4.15 13.43
N PHE A 151 17.96 5.20 13.52
CA PHE A 151 18.92 5.47 14.57
C PHE A 151 18.49 6.74 15.28
N LYS A 152 18.12 6.64 16.55
CA LYS A 152 17.71 7.78 17.37
C LYS A 152 18.79 8.06 18.40
N PHE A 153 19.28 9.28 18.40
CA PHE A 153 20.29 9.81 19.33
C PHE A 153 19.56 10.65 20.38
N LEU A 154 19.75 10.33 21.65
CA LEU A 154 19.13 11.01 22.78
C LEU A 154 20.17 11.94 23.41
N PHE A 155 20.18 13.22 23.05
CA PHE A 155 21.15 14.19 23.54
C PHE A 155 20.82 14.63 24.98
N ASP A 156 19.56 14.90 25.24
CA ASP A 156 19.05 15.24 26.57
C ASP A 156 17.55 14.90 26.68
N LYS A 157 16.91 15.33 27.78
CA LYS A 157 15.48 15.06 28.05
C LYS A 157 14.54 15.64 26.98
N TYR A 158 14.95 16.67 26.27
CA TYR A 158 14.11 17.43 25.33
C TYR A 158 14.57 17.33 23.89
N ASN A 159 15.83 16.98 23.65
CA ASN A 159 16.45 17.01 22.33
C ASN A 159 16.89 15.62 21.89
N HIS A 160 16.43 15.24 20.71
CA HIS A 160 16.86 14.01 20.04
C HIS A 160 16.93 14.22 18.53
N LEU A 161 17.76 13.41 17.87
CA LEU A 161 17.87 13.33 16.41
C LEU A 161 17.54 11.91 15.97
N THR A 162 16.68 11.76 15.00
CA THR A 162 16.41 10.47 14.36
C THR A 162 16.85 10.50 12.90
N ILE A 163 17.67 9.54 12.51
CA ILE A 163 18.09 9.31 11.12
C ILE A 163 17.44 8.01 10.66
N SER A 164 16.68 8.07 9.58
CA SER A 164 15.99 6.90 9.02
C SER A 164 16.41 6.65 7.58
N LEU A 165 16.56 5.38 7.22
CA LEU A 165 16.83 4.89 5.87
C LEU A 165 15.80 3.83 5.51
N GLU A 166 15.20 3.95 4.32
CA GLU A 166 14.27 2.94 3.78
C GLU A 166 14.74 2.51 2.39
N PHE A 167 14.74 1.21 2.16
CA PHE A 167 14.91 0.58 0.87
C PHE A 167 13.60 -0.10 0.47
N GLN A 168 13.16 0.17 -0.76
CA GLN A 168 11.95 -0.44 -1.31
C GLN A 168 12.27 -1.14 -2.62
N LYS A 169 11.72 -2.35 -2.79
CA LYS A 169 11.82 -3.14 -4.02
C LYS A 169 10.46 -3.70 -4.40
N LEU A 170 10.04 -3.45 -5.63
CA LEU A 170 8.87 -4.13 -6.21
C LEU A 170 9.21 -5.61 -6.46
N LEU A 171 8.29 -6.49 -6.05
CA LEU A 171 8.39 -7.95 -6.19
C LEU A 171 7.47 -8.49 -7.29
N VAL A 172 7.07 -7.64 -8.23
CA VAL A 172 6.29 -8.05 -9.41
C VAL A 172 7.22 -8.68 -10.45
N PRO A 173 6.73 -9.67 -11.23
CA PRO A 173 7.52 -10.23 -12.32
C PRO A 173 7.94 -9.15 -13.31
N THR A 174 9.18 -9.19 -13.74
CA THR A 174 9.66 -8.37 -14.86
C THR A 174 8.94 -8.84 -16.12
N PRO A 175 8.42 -7.95 -16.99
CA PRO A 175 7.86 -8.35 -18.27
C PRO A 175 8.86 -9.20 -19.04
N ALA A 176 8.38 -10.25 -19.71
CA ALA A 176 9.22 -11.09 -20.55
C ALA A 176 9.90 -10.19 -21.61
N ARG A 177 11.23 -10.23 -21.66
CA ARG A 177 11.97 -9.62 -22.78
C ARG A 177 11.90 -10.60 -23.92
N TYR A 178 11.15 -10.26 -24.97
CA TYR A 178 11.23 -10.95 -26.23
C TYR A 178 12.47 -10.43 -26.95
N GLU A 179 13.53 -11.22 -27.02
CA GLU A 179 14.59 -11.02 -28.00
C GLU A 179 14.02 -11.45 -29.34
N PHE A 180 13.83 -10.50 -30.24
CA PHE A 180 13.62 -10.84 -31.64
C PHE A 180 14.91 -11.47 -32.14
N ILE A 181 14.96 -12.78 -32.18
CA ILE A 181 16.01 -13.50 -32.90
C ILE A 181 15.75 -13.19 -34.37
N ASN A 182 16.51 -12.23 -34.91
CA ASN A 182 16.57 -12.01 -36.34
C ASN A 182 17.15 -13.31 -36.98
N GLY A 183 16.30 -14.12 -37.51
CA GLY A 183 16.70 -15.34 -38.15
C GLY A 183 15.53 -16.02 -38.83
N GLU A 184 15.36 -15.66 -40.13
CA GLU A 184 14.61 -16.33 -41.23
C GLU A 184 13.11 -16.52 -41.02
#